data_7e0eabea640ee0762f5c174ee0ac118a
#
_entry.id   7e0eabea640ee0762f5c174ee0ac118a
#
_cell.length_a   1.000
_cell.length_b   1.000
_cell.length_c   1.000
_cell.angle_alpha   90.00
_cell.angle_beta   90.00
_cell.angle_gamma   90.00
#
_symmetry.space_group_name_H-M   'P 1'
#
loop_
_entity.id
_entity.type
_entity.pdbx_description
1 polymer ?
#
loop_
_entity_poly.entity_id
_entity_poly.type
_entity_poly.pdbx_seq_one_letter_code
_entity_poly.pdbx_strand_id
1 'polypeptide(L)'
;MMTFYSAVGCYQIRKENGRNVPYIQKLGKLYPLSIPEFVIWSTLLWEVLTYNELEKFYQAQIRALPVKTPPLDELLELLIRRKLVVKGVGYTGRDALYN
;
A
#
# COMPACT_ATOMS: atom_id res chain seq x y z
N MET A 1 14.46 -14.22 10.41
CA MET A 1 13.07 -13.74 10.30
C MET A 1 13.01 -12.44 9.56
N MET A 2 12.01 -12.27 8.73
CA MET A 2 11.82 -11.06 7.92
C MET A 2 10.51 -10.39 8.26
N THR A 3 10.45 -9.08 8.08
CA THR A 3 9.22 -8.32 8.22
C THR A 3 8.52 -8.24 6.87
N PHE A 4 7.25 -8.59 6.85
CA PHE A 4 6.40 -8.55 5.66
C PHE A 4 5.27 -7.54 5.83
N TYR A 5 4.78 -7.02 4.73
CA TYR A 5 3.71 -6.03 4.69
C TYR A 5 2.53 -6.56 3.88
N SER A 6 1.33 -6.21 4.30
CA SER A 6 0.09 -6.63 3.63
C SER A 6 -0.94 -5.52 3.68
N ALA A 7 -1.76 -5.41 2.63
CA ALA A 7 -2.84 -4.43 2.57
C ALA A 7 -4.06 -4.90 3.36
N VAL A 8 -4.78 -3.94 3.93
CA VAL A 8 -6.01 -4.17 4.69
C VAL A 8 -7.10 -3.26 4.16
N GLY A 9 -8.31 -3.78 4.00
CA GLY A 9 -9.46 -3.04 3.52
C GLY A 9 -9.84 -3.39 2.08
N CYS A 10 -10.80 -2.66 1.55
CA CYS A 10 -11.27 -2.83 0.18
C CYS A 10 -11.13 -1.51 -0.57
N TYR A 11 -10.70 -1.57 -1.83
CA TYR A 11 -10.56 -0.36 -2.60
C TYR A 11 -11.86 -0.02 -3.35
N GLN A 12 -12.02 1.27 -3.61
CA GLN A 12 -13.13 1.81 -4.37
C GLN A 12 -12.61 3.01 -5.17
N ILE A 13 -12.87 3.03 -6.46
CA ILE A 13 -12.50 4.16 -7.30
C ILE A 13 -13.71 5.06 -7.47
N ARG A 14 -13.58 6.33 -7.11
CA ARG A 14 -14.64 7.33 -7.27
C ARG A 14 -14.20 8.39 -8.25
N LYS A 15 -15.13 8.84 -9.05
CA LYS A 15 -14.88 9.93 -9.98
C LYS A 15 -15.24 11.25 -9.33
N GLU A 16 -14.24 12.11 -9.11
CA GLU A 16 -14.42 13.41 -8.48
C GLU A 16 -13.77 14.48 -9.35
N ASN A 17 -14.54 15.49 -9.71
CA ASN A 17 -14.07 16.60 -10.57
C ASN A 17 -13.38 16.12 -11.85
N GLY A 18 -13.91 15.05 -12.47
CA GLY A 18 -13.34 14.46 -13.68
C GLY A 18 -12.11 13.58 -13.46
N ARG A 19 -11.71 13.36 -12.22
CA ARG A 19 -10.56 12.53 -11.86
C ARG A 19 -10.98 11.26 -11.14
N ASN A 20 -10.26 10.18 -11.37
CA ASN A 20 -10.46 8.96 -10.62
C ASN A 20 -9.64 9.02 -9.32
N VAL A 21 -10.35 8.97 -8.19
CA VAL A 21 -9.72 9.04 -6.87
C VAL A 21 -9.88 7.69 -6.18
N PRO A 22 -8.79 7.03 -5.79
CA PRO A 22 -8.88 5.77 -5.05
C PRO A 22 -9.19 6.01 -3.58
N TYR A 23 -10.12 5.22 -3.04
CA TYR A 23 -10.47 5.21 -1.63
C TYR A 23 -10.31 3.81 -1.09
N ILE A 24 -9.90 3.70 0.16
CA ILE A 24 -9.91 2.44 0.87
C ILE A 24 -11.03 2.46 1.89
N GLN A 25 -11.90 1.46 1.81
CA GLN A 25 -12.99 1.30 2.77
C GLN A 25 -12.56 0.33 3.85
N LYS A 26 -12.67 0.76 5.11
CA LYS A 26 -12.34 -0.05 6.26
C LYS A 26 -13.19 0.36 7.45
N LEU A 27 -13.90 -0.60 8.05
CA LEU A 27 -14.74 -0.39 9.23
C LEU A 27 -15.73 0.78 9.05
N GLY A 28 -16.34 0.85 7.88
CA GLY A 28 -17.33 1.89 7.58
C GLY A 28 -16.77 3.26 7.26
N LYS A 29 -15.44 3.41 7.22
CA LYS A 29 -14.78 4.66 6.87
C LYS A 29 -14.13 4.57 5.50
N LEU A 30 -14.07 5.72 4.81
CA LEU A 30 -13.38 5.86 3.53
C LEU A 30 -12.12 6.69 3.71
N TYR A 31 -11.01 6.17 3.24
CA TYR A 31 -9.72 6.85 3.32
C TYR A 31 -9.25 7.17 1.90
N PRO A 32 -9.15 8.46 1.52
CA PRO A 32 -8.62 8.81 0.21
C PRO A 32 -7.11 8.54 0.15
N LEU A 33 -6.64 8.03 -0.97
CA LEU A 33 -5.23 7.80 -1.19
C LEU A 33 -4.72 8.64 -2.36
N SER A 34 -3.49 9.12 -2.24
CA SER A 34 -2.78 9.66 -3.39
C SER A 34 -2.42 8.52 -4.35
N ILE A 35 -2.06 8.86 -5.58
CA ILE A 35 -1.65 7.84 -6.55
C ILE A 35 -0.46 7.02 -6.06
N PRO A 36 0.63 7.63 -5.52
CA PRO A 36 1.72 6.83 -4.97
C PRO A 36 1.31 5.92 -3.81
N GLU A 37 0.45 6.40 -2.92
CA GLU A 37 -0.08 5.58 -1.82
C GLU A 37 -0.87 4.39 -2.35
N PHE A 38 -1.68 4.61 -3.37
CA PHE A 38 -2.47 3.54 -3.98
C PHE A 38 -1.60 2.51 -4.69
N VAL A 39 -0.51 2.94 -5.31
CA VAL A 39 0.47 2.02 -5.92
C VAL A 39 1.01 1.04 -4.86
N ILE A 40 1.39 1.55 -3.70
CA ILE A 40 1.89 0.72 -2.60
C ILE A 40 0.80 -0.23 -2.10
N TRP A 41 -0.36 0.33 -1.78
CA TRP A 41 -1.46 -0.44 -1.22
C TRP A 41 -1.93 -1.55 -2.17
N SER A 42 -2.11 -1.24 -3.45
CA SER A 42 -2.58 -2.21 -4.44
C SER A 42 -1.56 -3.33 -4.69
N THR A 43 -0.27 -3.01 -4.65
CA THR A 43 0.78 -4.03 -4.75
C THR A 43 0.67 -5.01 -3.59
N LEU A 44 0.47 -4.52 -2.38
CA LEU A 44 0.35 -5.34 -1.18
C LEU A 44 -1.00 -6.08 -1.08
N LEU A 45 -1.98 -5.67 -1.87
CA LEU A 45 -3.27 -6.38 -1.94
C LEU A 45 -3.11 -7.76 -2.55
N TRP A 46 -2.24 -7.87 -3.54
CA TRP A 46 -2.04 -9.12 -4.27
C TRP A 46 -0.91 -9.99 -3.73
N GLU A 47 0.08 -9.37 -3.09
CA GLU A 47 1.24 -10.09 -2.59
C GLU A 47 1.70 -9.55 -1.24
N VAL A 48 2.06 -10.44 -0.35
CA VAL A 48 2.70 -10.07 0.93
C VAL A 48 4.19 -9.97 0.65
N LEU A 49 4.75 -8.76 0.86
CA LEU A 49 6.12 -8.46 0.44
C LEU A 49 6.96 -7.93 1.60
N THR A 50 8.28 -8.16 1.51
CA THR A 50 9.25 -7.47 2.37
C THR A 50 9.43 -6.04 1.88
N TYR A 51 10.08 -5.21 2.70
CA TYR A 51 10.38 -3.83 2.31
C TYR A 51 11.19 -3.76 1.03
N ASN A 52 12.25 -4.59 0.90
CA ASN A 52 13.09 -4.57 -0.29
C ASN A 52 12.33 -4.96 -1.56
N GLU A 53 11.47 -5.94 -1.46
CA GLU A 53 10.62 -6.36 -2.59
C GLU A 53 9.63 -5.26 -2.96
N LEU A 54 8.98 -4.67 -1.96
CA LEU A 54 8.04 -3.58 -2.16
C LEU A 54 8.73 -2.36 -2.79
N GLU A 55 9.94 -2.04 -2.35
CA GLU A 55 10.69 -0.91 -2.90
C GLU A 55 10.99 -1.10 -4.38
N LYS A 56 11.34 -2.30 -4.80
CA LYS A 56 11.58 -2.59 -6.22
C LYS A 56 10.33 -2.36 -7.06
N PHE A 57 9.17 -2.86 -6.58
CA PHE A 57 7.91 -2.64 -7.26
C PHE A 57 7.54 -1.17 -7.30
N TYR A 58 7.69 -0.47 -6.19
CA TYR A 58 7.37 0.94 -6.09
C TYR A 58 8.22 1.77 -7.07
N GLN A 59 9.52 1.56 -7.09
CA GLN A 59 10.42 2.29 -8.00
C GLN A 59 10.07 2.04 -9.46
N ALA A 60 9.72 0.81 -9.80
CA ALA A 60 9.31 0.47 -11.17
C ALA A 60 8.02 1.20 -11.57
N GLN A 61 7.06 1.29 -10.67
CA GLN A 61 5.77 1.93 -10.94
C GLN A 61 5.87 3.46 -11.01
N ILE A 62 6.61 4.10 -10.11
CA ILE A 62 6.68 5.55 -10.08
C ILE A 62 7.47 6.15 -11.24
N ARG A 63 8.30 5.35 -11.92
CA ARG A 63 8.99 5.82 -13.14
C ARG A 63 8.03 6.25 -14.24
N ALA A 64 6.83 5.67 -14.25
CA ALA A 64 5.80 6.00 -15.22
C ALA A 64 4.97 7.22 -14.82
N LEU A 65 5.12 7.73 -13.60
CA LEU A 65 4.34 8.86 -13.10
C LEU A 65 5.04 10.18 -13.46
N PRO A 66 4.29 11.18 -13.96
CA PRO A 66 4.87 12.46 -14.40
C PRO A 66 5.16 13.42 -13.24
N VAL A 67 4.99 12.99 -12.01
CA VAL A 67 5.16 13.84 -10.83
C VAL A 67 6.21 13.27 -9.89
N LYS A 68 6.82 14.16 -9.10
CA LYS A 68 7.74 13.77 -8.05
C LYS A 68 6.97 13.06 -6.94
N THR A 69 7.44 11.89 -6.54
CA THR A 69 6.79 11.09 -5.51
C THR A 69 7.59 11.08 -4.21
N PRO A 70 6.91 11.02 -3.05
CA PRO A 70 7.60 10.88 -1.77
C PRO A 70 8.34 9.53 -1.66
N PRO A 71 9.32 9.43 -0.76
CA PRO A 71 9.99 8.15 -0.50
C PRO A 71 9.03 7.09 0.00
N LEU A 72 9.32 5.83 -0.31
CA LEU A 72 8.48 4.70 0.09
C LEU A 72 8.26 4.63 1.59
N ASP A 73 9.31 4.84 2.39
CA ASP A 73 9.22 4.74 3.84
C ASP A 73 8.23 5.73 4.45
N GLU A 74 8.17 6.97 3.92
CA GLU A 74 7.19 7.96 4.38
C GLU A 74 5.77 7.51 4.09
N LEU A 75 5.50 7.05 2.87
CA LEU A 75 4.17 6.62 2.46
C LEU A 75 3.74 5.37 3.20
N LEU A 76 4.65 4.42 3.36
CA LEU A 76 4.38 3.18 4.06
C LEU A 76 4.05 3.43 5.53
N GLU A 77 4.77 4.35 6.18
CA GLU A 77 4.49 4.73 7.56
C GLU A 77 3.11 5.34 7.71
N LEU A 78 2.71 6.23 6.78
CA LEU A 78 1.37 6.82 6.78
C LEU A 78 0.27 5.76 6.63
N LEU A 79 0.47 4.81 5.75
CA LEU A 79 -0.48 3.72 5.53
C LEU A 79 -0.60 2.83 6.78
N ILE A 80 0.51 2.56 7.44
CA ILE A 80 0.53 1.78 8.68
C ILE A 80 -0.20 2.54 9.80
N ARG A 81 0.03 3.84 9.93
CA ARG A 81 -0.66 4.66 10.93
C ARG A 81 -2.18 4.65 10.74
N ARG A 82 -2.64 4.67 9.49
CA ARG A 82 -4.06 4.59 9.16
C ARG A 82 -4.61 3.17 9.26
N LYS A 83 -3.75 2.20 9.57
CA LYS A 83 -4.07 0.78 9.64
C LYS A 83 -4.59 0.22 8.31
N LEU A 84 -4.15 0.80 7.21
CA LEU A 84 -4.45 0.33 5.85
C LEU A 84 -3.41 -0.65 5.35
N VAL A 85 -2.24 -0.69 6.00
CA VAL A 85 -1.20 -1.68 5.80
C VAL A 85 -0.79 -2.20 7.17
N VAL A 86 -0.61 -3.51 7.27
CA VAL A 86 -0.12 -4.16 8.49
C VAL A 86 1.20 -4.85 8.20
N LYS A 87 2.01 -5.01 9.23
CA LYS A 87 3.26 -5.73 9.14
C LYS A 87 3.26 -6.94 10.07
N GLY A 88 3.88 -8.01 9.62
CA GLY A 88 4.06 -9.22 10.41
C GLY A 88 5.46 -9.76 10.22
N VAL A 89 5.90 -10.60 11.13
CA VAL A 89 7.24 -11.18 11.13
C VAL A 89 7.12 -12.69 10.90
N GLY A 90 7.93 -13.23 10.00
CA GLY A 90 7.92 -14.65 9.72
C GLY A 90 9.09 -15.05 8.83
N TYR A 91 9.18 -16.32 8.52
CA TYR A 91 10.17 -16.84 7.58
C TYR A 91 9.68 -16.68 6.12
N THR A 92 8.37 -16.68 5.93
CA THR A 92 7.72 -16.48 4.64
C THR A 92 6.57 -15.49 4.82
N GLY A 93 6.07 -14.94 3.71
CA GLY A 93 4.90 -14.06 3.73
C GLY A 93 3.67 -14.72 4.33
N ARG A 94 3.51 -16.03 4.12
CA ARG A 94 2.40 -16.80 4.69
C ARG A 94 2.48 -16.85 6.22
N ASP A 95 3.68 -17.07 6.77
CA ASP A 95 3.88 -17.07 8.23
C ASP A 95 3.53 -15.72 8.83
N ALA A 96 3.92 -14.63 8.17
CA ALA A 96 3.66 -13.29 8.64
C ALA A 96 2.16 -12.97 8.73
N LEU A 97 1.32 -13.56 7.87
CA LEU A 97 -0.12 -13.36 7.90
C LEU A 97 -0.79 -13.97 9.14
N TYR A 98 -0.19 -14.99 9.71
CA TYR A 98 -0.74 -15.69 10.87
C TYR A 98 -0.10 -15.27 12.20
N ASN A 99 0.85 -14.37 12.14
CA ASN A 99 1.44 -13.75 13.32
C ASN A 99 0.82 -12.40 13.59
#